data_2807ac632238bcaccb4c11d96cc9f463
#
_entry.id   2807ac632238bcaccb4c11d96cc9f463
#
_cell.length_a   1.000
_cell.length_b   1.000
_cell.length_c   1.000
_cell.angle_alpha   90.00
_cell.angle_beta   90.00
_cell.angle_gamma   90.00
#
_symmetry.space_group_name_H-M   'P 1'
#
loop_
_entity.id
_entity.type
_entity.pdbx_description
1 polymer ?
#
loop_
_entity_poly.entity_id
_entity_poly.type
_entity_poly.pdbx_seq_one_letter_code
_entity_poly.pdbx_strand_id
1 'polypeptide(L)'
;NTDGLSAITLTGNLDLNANIVDAASLSVSGTSDLGASVTTSGTHTYTGDVTISTDVSINTSGGAVTFDGDVNTNTSGVSYGSAIILQLLGDGVYDYDGTTGTASSSASTLGDGSLTYSDGSYVWTLSTNASADALIVGGGGSGGGANSGGAGGGGGGGTVETLSSYSVTESTNYTIIVGDGGAAVGLTSNGNNGENSSIFGTTALGGGGGGRKGTSGITSGTTGGTGGSNQGAGGEGANGSANCTNGGSGIQNNILGTNYYWGGGGGGGEHADGVDRSGRGGLGGGGGGASSGSAPGIGSGSVGLGDTNGINNGSNGEGWTSSNSAGCACSGGAAGENTGGGGGGGAGRGGGGAGGSGIVVVKYQVATPTYAEHNLTINTGAGTVDLNGDVANIGTLSVTTTSSDSDISGIISTDTILTKAGSGTLTLSGTNTYTGSTNINAGTLAVTVNDALGTNAAGTVIASGA
;
A
#
# COMPACT_ATOMS: atom_id res chain seq x y z
N ASN A 1 -27.48 4.86 50.40
CA ASN A 1 -28.92 5.08 50.29
C ASN A 1 -29.58 3.77 49.94
N THR A 2 -30.38 3.25 50.86
CA THR A 2 -31.06 1.93 50.72
C THR A 2 -32.41 2.04 50.08
N ASP A 3 -32.78 3.15 49.50
CA ASP A 3 -34.00 3.33 48.75
C ASP A 3 -33.72 2.96 47.30
N GLY A 4 -33.98 1.71 46.94
CA GLY A 4 -33.68 1.12 45.62
C GLY A 4 -34.05 2.06 44.51
N LEU A 5 -33.11 2.33 43.61
CA LEU A 5 -33.36 3.06 42.37
C LEU A 5 -34.42 2.33 41.56
N SER A 6 -35.27 3.10 40.89
CA SER A 6 -36.22 2.52 39.91
C SER A 6 -35.46 1.83 38.78
N ALA A 7 -36.17 1.08 37.95
CA ALA A 7 -35.61 0.54 36.72
C ALA A 7 -35.01 1.67 35.83
N ILE A 8 -33.84 1.44 35.29
CA ILE A 8 -33.20 2.32 34.35
C ILE A 8 -33.46 1.78 32.93
N THR A 9 -34.11 2.58 32.09
CA THR A 9 -34.35 2.24 30.68
C THR A 9 -33.82 3.34 29.80
N LEU A 10 -32.87 3.01 28.92
CA LEU A 10 -32.28 3.89 27.95
C LEU A 10 -32.67 3.46 26.53
N THR A 11 -33.29 4.38 25.78
CA THR A 11 -33.64 4.17 24.37
C THR A 11 -32.54 4.66 23.40
N GLY A 12 -31.34 4.79 23.88
CA GLY A 12 -30.17 5.22 23.16
C GLY A 12 -28.92 4.53 23.71
N ASN A 13 -27.77 5.13 23.42
CA ASN A 13 -26.46 4.60 23.82
C ASN A 13 -26.18 4.89 25.30
N LEU A 14 -25.41 3.99 25.92
CA LEU A 14 -24.88 4.15 27.28
C LEU A 14 -23.36 4.35 27.22
N ASP A 15 -22.88 5.36 27.92
CA ASP A 15 -21.47 5.54 28.26
C ASP A 15 -21.37 5.56 29.80
N LEU A 16 -20.85 4.47 30.37
CA LEU A 16 -20.84 4.24 31.82
C LEU A 16 -19.45 4.45 32.40
N ASN A 17 -19.23 5.61 33.01
CA ASN A 17 -17.94 5.99 33.59
C ASN A 17 -17.90 5.86 35.13
N ALA A 18 -18.99 5.43 35.75
CA ALA A 18 -19.08 5.21 37.19
C ALA A 18 -20.08 4.07 37.52
N ASN A 19 -19.82 3.36 38.60
CA ASN A 19 -20.61 2.22 39.00
C ASN A 19 -22.11 2.55 39.16
N ILE A 20 -23.00 1.72 38.62
CA ILE A 20 -24.41 1.66 38.97
C ILE A 20 -24.54 0.70 40.16
N VAL A 21 -25.13 1.17 41.23
CA VAL A 21 -25.39 0.37 42.43
C VAL A 21 -26.86 0.53 42.82
N ASP A 22 -27.46 -0.55 43.31
CA ASP A 22 -28.84 -0.58 43.86
C ASP A 22 -29.96 -0.20 42.89
N ALA A 23 -29.74 -0.26 41.57
CA ALA A 23 -30.84 -0.12 40.60
C ALA A 23 -31.76 -1.37 40.61
N ALA A 24 -33.04 -1.19 40.29
CA ALA A 24 -33.95 -2.32 40.15
C ALA A 24 -33.65 -3.16 38.91
N SER A 25 -33.33 -2.52 37.79
CA SER A 25 -32.92 -3.16 36.52
C SER A 25 -32.24 -2.15 35.62
N LEU A 26 -31.55 -2.65 34.60
CA LEU A 26 -30.96 -1.84 33.51
C LEU A 26 -31.38 -2.42 32.17
N SER A 27 -31.90 -1.56 31.28
CA SER A 27 -32.19 -1.93 29.89
C SER A 27 -31.64 -0.83 28.95
N VAL A 28 -30.83 -1.21 27.98
CA VAL A 28 -30.22 -0.29 26.98
C VAL A 28 -30.54 -0.82 25.59
N SER A 29 -31.17 0.00 24.75
CA SER A 29 -31.52 -0.40 23.37
C SER A 29 -30.42 -0.02 22.32
N GLY A 30 -29.58 0.92 22.62
CA GLY A 30 -28.43 1.30 21.78
C GLY A 30 -27.14 0.59 22.17
N THR A 31 -26.02 1.05 21.66
CA THR A 31 -24.69 0.55 22.05
C THR A 31 -24.35 0.95 23.48
N SER A 32 -23.49 0.17 24.13
CA SER A 32 -23.05 0.44 25.50
C SER A 32 -21.52 0.44 25.57
N ASP A 33 -20.94 1.46 26.20
CA ASP A 33 -19.57 1.45 26.67
C ASP A 33 -19.57 1.28 28.20
N LEU A 34 -19.06 0.13 28.66
CA LEU A 34 -19.01 -0.19 30.08
C LEU A 34 -17.59 0.05 30.61
N GLY A 35 -17.36 1.27 31.06
CA GLY A 35 -16.15 1.68 31.81
C GLY A 35 -16.28 1.51 33.33
N ALA A 36 -17.36 0.88 33.82
CA ALA A 36 -17.60 0.67 35.23
C ALA A 36 -18.57 -0.50 35.48
N SER A 37 -18.61 -1.01 36.71
CA SER A 37 -19.44 -2.16 37.10
C SER A 37 -20.90 -1.80 37.38
N VAL A 38 -21.81 -2.78 37.18
CA VAL A 38 -23.22 -2.61 37.36
C VAL A 38 -23.75 -3.64 38.37
N THR A 39 -24.47 -3.15 39.39
CA THR A 39 -25.15 -3.98 40.36
C THR A 39 -26.63 -3.59 40.45
N THR A 40 -27.50 -4.56 40.22
CA THR A 40 -28.96 -4.37 40.33
C THR A 40 -29.62 -5.49 41.15
N SER A 41 -30.85 -5.29 41.54
CA SER A 41 -31.67 -6.36 42.13
C SER A 41 -32.41 -7.22 41.10
N GLY A 42 -32.52 -6.76 39.84
CA GLY A 42 -33.24 -7.38 38.75
C GLY A 42 -32.42 -7.53 37.46
N THR A 43 -33.10 -7.52 36.32
CA THR A 43 -32.52 -7.86 35.00
C THR A 43 -31.63 -6.78 34.42
N HIS A 44 -30.67 -7.22 33.60
CA HIS A 44 -29.91 -6.39 32.65
C HIS A 44 -30.19 -6.85 31.22
N THR A 45 -30.43 -5.91 30.32
CA THR A 45 -30.59 -6.18 28.88
C THR A 45 -29.82 -5.14 28.08
N TYR A 46 -28.93 -5.62 27.23
CA TYR A 46 -28.16 -4.82 26.29
C TYR A 46 -28.53 -5.32 24.88
N THR A 47 -29.25 -4.47 24.12
CA THR A 47 -29.72 -4.86 22.77
C THR A 47 -28.72 -4.56 21.69
N GLY A 48 -27.99 -3.46 21.82
CA GLY A 48 -26.90 -3.12 20.91
C GLY A 48 -25.54 -3.64 21.39
N ASP A 49 -24.51 -3.46 20.58
CA ASP A 49 -23.15 -3.91 20.89
C ASP A 49 -22.60 -3.28 22.16
N VAL A 50 -21.79 -4.04 22.88
CA VAL A 50 -21.22 -3.65 24.16
C VAL A 50 -19.70 -3.61 24.06
N THR A 51 -19.11 -2.48 24.41
CA THR A 51 -17.67 -2.31 24.59
C THR A 51 -17.35 -2.37 26.08
N ILE A 52 -16.35 -3.16 26.44
CA ILE A 52 -15.80 -3.22 27.79
C ILE A 52 -14.51 -2.40 27.84
N SER A 53 -14.55 -1.24 28.50
CA SER A 53 -13.43 -0.28 28.53
C SER A 53 -12.53 -0.40 29.78
N THR A 54 -12.92 -1.24 30.73
CA THR A 54 -12.18 -1.63 31.95
C THR A 54 -12.61 -3.03 32.36
N ASP A 55 -12.00 -3.57 33.42
CA ASP A 55 -12.55 -4.77 34.06
C ASP A 55 -13.96 -4.48 34.63
N VAL A 56 -14.97 -5.20 34.15
CA VAL A 56 -16.37 -4.97 34.50
C VAL A 56 -16.95 -6.17 35.24
N SER A 57 -17.69 -5.89 36.31
CA SER A 57 -18.53 -6.88 36.99
C SER A 57 -19.99 -6.49 36.91
N ILE A 58 -20.81 -7.41 36.41
CA ILE A 58 -22.26 -7.29 36.36
C ILE A 58 -22.85 -8.25 37.40
N ASN A 59 -23.52 -7.69 38.40
CA ASN A 59 -24.10 -8.45 39.50
C ASN A 59 -25.60 -8.23 39.57
N THR A 60 -26.38 -9.33 39.66
CA THR A 60 -27.80 -9.27 39.93
C THR A 60 -28.15 -10.14 41.14
N SER A 61 -29.28 -9.83 41.80
CA SER A 61 -29.77 -10.63 42.92
C SER A 61 -30.81 -11.67 42.45
N GLY A 62 -30.55 -12.35 41.32
CA GLY A 62 -31.44 -13.35 40.73
C GLY A 62 -32.11 -12.88 39.42
N GLY A 63 -31.84 -11.69 38.95
CA GLY A 63 -32.27 -11.22 37.62
C GLY A 63 -31.41 -11.78 36.50
N ALA A 64 -31.97 -11.96 35.32
CA ALA A 64 -31.25 -12.37 34.13
C ALA A 64 -30.32 -11.25 33.60
N VAL A 65 -29.22 -11.66 32.93
CA VAL A 65 -28.36 -10.78 32.16
C VAL A 65 -28.37 -11.25 30.72
N THR A 66 -28.76 -10.37 29.80
CA THR A 66 -28.86 -10.66 28.36
C THR A 66 -28.05 -9.65 27.57
N PHE A 67 -27.21 -10.14 26.67
CA PHE A 67 -26.53 -9.39 25.63
C PHE A 67 -27.04 -9.90 24.29
N ASP A 68 -27.78 -9.07 23.55
CA ASP A 68 -28.24 -9.39 22.20
C ASP A 68 -27.24 -8.97 21.12
N GLY A 69 -26.47 -7.88 21.35
CA GLY A 69 -25.39 -7.43 20.52
C GLY A 69 -24.04 -8.04 20.88
N ASP A 70 -23.04 -7.79 20.06
CA ASP A 70 -21.67 -8.29 20.26
C ASP A 70 -21.00 -7.66 21.48
N VAL A 71 -20.15 -8.43 22.16
CA VAL A 71 -19.37 -7.97 23.31
C VAL A 71 -17.89 -7.97 22.96
N ASN A 72 -17.25 -6.79 23.04
CA ASN A 72 -15.85 -6.60 22.70
C ASN A 72 -15.17 -5.67 23.72
N THR A 73 -13.84 -5.56 23.66
CA THR A 73 -13.12 -4.53 24.40
C THR A 73 -12.82 -3.32 23.53
N ASN A 74 -12.48 -2.19 24.15
CA ASN A 74 -12.01 -1.01 23.44
C ASN A 74 -10.67 -1.29 22.74
N THR A 75 -10.44 -0.62 21.61
CA THR A 75 -9.13 -0.67 20.94
C THR A 75 -8.08 0.05 21.77
N SER A 76 -6.94 -0.60 22.01
CA SER A 76 -5.79 -0.03 22.73
C SER A 76 -4.78 0.65 21.80
N GLY A 77 -4.91 0.44 20.49
CA GLY A 77 -4.01 0.99 19.47
C GLY A 77 -4.14 0.29 18.14
N VAL A 78 -3.12 0.48 17.32
CA VAL A 78 -2.99 -0.19 16.03
C VAL A 78 -1.58 -0.78 15.92
N SER A 79 -1.49 -2.06 15.60
CA SER A 79 -0.24 -2.68 15.17
C SER A 79 -0.16 -2.71 13.65
N TYR A 80 1.07 -2.77 13.12
CA TYR A 80 1.30 -2.86 11.69
C TYR A 80 2.04 -4.16 11.36
N GLY A 81 1.57 -4.86 10.34
CA GLY A 81 2.20 -6.06 9.79
C GLY A 81 3.54 -5.76 9.11
N SER A 82 4.15 -6.78 8.53
CA SER A 82 5.34 -6.60 7.67
C SER A 82 5.01 -5.70 6.49
N ALA A 83 5.99 -4.93 6.03
CA ALA A 83 5.80 -4.07 4.86
C ALA A 83 5.67 -4.92 3.59
N ILE A 84 4.66 -4.61 2.79
CA ILE A 84 4.36 -5.22 1.49
C ILE A 84 4.72 -4.20 0.41
N ILE A 85 5.30 -4.66 -0.70
CA ILE A 85 5.70 -3.80 -1.82
C ILE A 85 4.86 -4.16 -3.05
N LEU A 86 4.13 -3.19 -3.58
CA LEU A 86 3.41 -3.26 -4.85
C LEU A 86 4.09 -2.32 -5.86
N GLN A 87 4.60 -2.87 -6.96
CA GLN A 87 5.17 -2.12 -8.07
C GLN A 87 4.22 -2.20 -9.28
N LEU A 88 3.90 -1.08 -9.88
CA LEU A 88 3.02 -0.95 -11.04
C LEU A 88 3.86 -0.45 -12.21
N LEU A 89 4.01 -1.29 -13.24
CA LEU A 89 5.03 -1.15 -14.29
C LEU A 89 4.46 -0.64 -15.64
N GLY A 90 3.16 -0.31 -15.69
CA GLY A 90 2.47 0.05 -16.93
C GLY A 90 1.86 -1.15 -17.63
N ASP A 91 0.96 -0.90 -18.61
CA ASP A 91 0.31 -1.92 -19.45
C ASP A 91 -0.32 -3.11 -18.69
N GLY A 92 -0.78 -2.87 -17.46
CA GLY A 92 -1.36 -3.88 -16.60
C GLY A 92 -0.34 -4.78 -15.88
N VAL A 93 0.96 -4.63 -16.12
CA VAL A 93 2.00 -5.43 -15.45
C VAL A 93 2.27 -4.90 -14.04
N TYR A 94 2.34 -5.79 -13.08
CA TYR A 94 2.67 -5.46 -11.69
C TYR A 94 3.61 -6.48 -11.06
N ASP A 95 4.29 -6.09 -9.98
CA ASP A 95 4.98 -6.98 -9.05
C ASP A 95 4.40 -6.77 -7.64
N TYR A 96 3.95 -7.85 -7.03
CA TYR A 96 3.42 -7.87 -5.67
C TYR A 96 4.33 -8.71 -4.79
N ASP A 97 5.06 -8.07 -3.93
CA ASP A 97 6.00 -8.66 -2.97
C ASP A 97 6.95 -9.71 -3.61
N GLY A 98 7.53 -9.33 -4.77
CA GLY A 98 8.43 -10.16 -5.56
C GLY A 98 7.75 -11.17 -6.50
N THR A 99 6.43 -11.10 -6.66
CA THR A 99 5.69 -11.94 -7.59
C THR A 99 5.10 -11.11 -8.73
N THR A 100 5.61 -11.28 -9.93
CA THR A 100 5.12 -10.58 -11.13
C THR A 100 3.78 -11.15 -11.61
N GLY A 101 2.84 -10.29 -11.92
CA GLY A 101 1.53 -10.62 -12.47
C GLY A 101 1.06 -9.65 -13.53
N THR A 102 -0.09 -9.94 -14.13
CA THR A 102 -0.77 -9.06 -15.08
C THR A 102 -2.21 -8.84 -14.62
N ALA A 103 -2.57 -7.59 -14.37
CA ALA A 103 -3.93 -7.17 -14.04
C ALA A 103 -4.74 -6.99 -15.32
N SER A 104 -6.05 -7.20 -15.22
CA SER A 104 -7.02 -7.01 -16.31
C SER A 104 -8.26 -6.27 -15.77
N SER A 105 -9.27 -6.11 -16.59
CA SER A 105 -10.57 -5.57 -16.15
C SER A 105 -11.28 -6.46 -15.13
N SER A 106 -10.90 -7.75 -15.04
CA SER A 106 -11.30 -8.62 -13.93
C SER A 106 -10.32 -8.45 -12.77
N ALA A 107 -10.83 -8.40 -11.55
CA ALA A 107 -10.00 -8.20 -10.37
C ALA A 107 -9.00 -9.35 -10.18
N SER A 108 -7.72 -9.00 -10.07
CA SER A 108 -6.69 -9.89 -9.57
C SER A 108 -6.71 -9.79 -8.04
N THR A 109 -6.90 -10.92 -7.36
CA THR A 109 -6.84 -10.98 -5.90
C THR A 109 -5.39 -10.86 -5.45
N LEU A 110 -5.06 -9.84 -4.70
CA LEU A 110 -3.85 -9.72 -3.91
C LEU A 110 -4.17 -10.26 -2.50
N GLY A 111 -3.17 -10.69 -1.74
CA GLY A 111 -3.40 -11.34 -0.43
C GLY A 111 -4.27 -10.55 0.55
N ASP A 112 -4.31 -9.23 0.41
CA ASP A 112 -5.00 -8.27 1.29
C ASP A 112 -5.90 -7.29 0.54
N GLY A 113 -6.21 -7.56 -0.72
CA GLY A 113 -7.05 -6.68 -1.54
C GLY A 113 -7.21 -7.13 -2.98
N SER A 114 -7.44 -6.18 -3.86
CA SER A 114 -7.61 -6.44 -5.29
C SER A 114 -6.98 -5.36 -6.17
N LEU A 115 -6.61 -5.76 -7.38
CA LEU A 115 -6.06 -4.90 -8.42
C LEU A 115 -6.77 -5.18 -9.75
N THR A 116 -7.24 -4.13 -10.42
CA THR A 116 -7.74 -4.21 -11.80
C THR A 116 -6.94 -3.28 -12.69
N TYR A 117 -6.96 -3.54 -14.02
CA TYR A 117 -6.38 -2.65 -15.02
C TYR A 117 -7.30 -2.52 -16.22
N SER A 118 -7.67 -1.29 -16.58
CA SER A 118 -8.43 -0.97 -17.78
C SER A 118 -8.14 0.46 -18.23
N ASP A 119 -8.22 0.69 -19.53
CA ASP A 119 -8.09 2.03 -20.13
C ASP A 119 -6.85 2.81 -19.66
N GLY A 120 -5.69 2.13 -19.53
CA GLY A 120 -4.43 2.75 -19.16
C GLY A 120 -4.28 3.04 -17.65
N SER A 121 -5.20 2.58 -16.82
CA SER A 121 -5.13 2.82 -15.37
C SER A 121 -5.37 1.57 -14.53
N TYR A 122 -4.71 1.52 -13.38
CA TYR A 122 -5.01 0.53 -12.34
C TYR A 122 -6.03 1.09 -11.35
N VAL A 123 -6.82 0.21 -10.77
CA VAL A 123 -7.60 0.48 -9.57
C VAL A 123 -7.19 -0.52 -8.51
N TRP A 124 -6.64 0.00 -7.40
CA TRP A 124 -6.19 -0.77 -6.24
C TRP A 124 -7.13 -0.55 -5.07
N THR A 125 -7.49 -1.62 -4.36
CA THR A 125 -8.39 -1.61 -3.21
C THR A 125 -7.84 -2.56 -2.16
N LEU A 126 -7.79 -2.14 -0.90
CA LEU A 126 -7.47 -3.01 0.24
C LEU A 126 -8.73 -3.44 0.99
N SER A 127 -8.67 -4.61 1.62
CA SER A 127 -9.73 -5.14 2.50
C SER A 127 -9.63 -4.62 3.93
N THR A 128 -8.52 -3.95 4.28
CA THR A 128 -8.24 -3.38 5.61
C THR A 128 -7.53 -2.05 5.48
N ASN A 129 -7.59 -1.21 6.53
CA ASN A 129 -6.84 0.04 6.57
C ASN A 129 -5.33 -0.22 6.55
N ALA A 130 -4.57 0.71 5.98
CA ALA A 130 -3.11 0.63 5.90
C ALA A 130 -2.44 1.99 6.01
N SER A 131 -1.14 1.98 6.31
CA SER A 131 -0.26 3.13 6.14
C SER A 131 0.69 2.85 4.97
N ALA A 132 0.82 3.78 4.04
CA ALA A 132 1.59 3.59 2.81
C ALA A 132 2.59 4.72 2.56
N ASP A 133 3.79 4.33 2.10
CA ASP A 133 4.73 5.20 1.42
C ASP A 133 4.61 4.97 -0.08
N ALA A 134 4.79 6.00 -0.91
CA ALA A 134 4.76 5.86 -2.35
C ALA A 134 5.94 6.57 -3.02
N LEU A 135 6.47 5.94 -4.07
CA LEU A 135 7.36 6.55 -5.05
C LEU A 135 6.62 6.59 -6.38
N ILE A 136 6.58 7.75 -7.01
CA ILE A 136 5.88 8.01 -8.25
C ILE A 136 6.89 8.59 -9.23
N VAL A 137 7.08 7.95 -10.38
CA VAL A 137 8.02 8.39 -11.40
C VAL A 137 7.27 8.57 -12.72
N GLY A 138 7.29 9.77 -13.28
CA GLY A 138 6.73 10.05 -14.60
C GLY A 138 7.55 9.39 -15.71
N GLY A 139 6.95 9.17 -16.89
CA GLY A 139 7.69 8.70 -18.07
C GLY A 139 8.70 9.72 -18.56
N GLY A 140 9.86 9.27 -19.06
CA GLY A 140 10.87 10.13 -19.64
C GLY A 140 10.56 10.55 -21.07
N GLY A 141 11.04 11.71 -21.51
CA GLY A 141 10.91 12.14 -22.90
C GLY A 141 11.87 11.41 -23.84
N SER A 142 11.51 11.25 -25.12
CA SER A 142 12.41 10.72 -26.13
C SER A 142 13.44 11.76 -26.60
N GLY A 143 14.57 11.32 -27.11
CA GLY A 143 15.57 12.18 -27.76
C GLY A 143 15.07 12.75 -29.07
N GLY A 144 15.67 13.86 -29.52
CA GLY A 144 15.43 14.46 -30.83
C GLY A 144 16.19 13.79 -31.96
N GLY A 145 15.64 13.78 -33.17
CA GLY A 145 16.29 13.32 -34.38
C GLY A 145 17.28 14.32 -34.95
N ALA A 146 18.21 13.83 -35.79
CA ALA A 146 19.18 14.63 -36.51
C ALA A 146 19.04 14.44 -38.01
N ASN A 147 19.10 15.53 -38.79
CA ASN A 147 19.20 15.53 -40.25
C ASN A 147 20.66 15.86 -40.65
N SER A 148 20.99 15.63 -41.91
CA SER A 148 22.34 15.71 -42.48
C SER A 148 23.18 16.82 -41.85
N GLY A 149 24.27 16.47 -41.18
CA GLY A 149 25.22 17.38 -40.54
C GLY A 149 24.80 17.94 -39.19
N GLY A 150 23.89 17.28 -38.47
CA GLY A 150 23.40 17.74 -37.17
C GLY A 150 23.35 16.67 -36.06
N ALA A 151 23.07 17.13 -34.87
CA ALA A 151 22.84 16.26 -33.70
C ALA A 151 21.60 16.68 -32.95
N GLY A 152 20.81 15.72 -32.50
CA GLY A 152 19.63 15.92 -31.69
C GLY A 152 19.97 16.02 -30.18
N GLY A 153 19.14 16.73 -29.43
CA GLY A 153 19.20 16.78 -27.98
C GLY A 153 18.67 15.50 -27.34
N GLY A 154 19.15 15.14 -26.18
CA GLY A 154 18.55 14.05 -25.38
C GLY A 154 17.20 14.47 -24.77
N GLY A 155 16.36 13.52 -24.45
CA GLY A 155 15.12 13.75 -23.71
C GLY A 155 15.37 14.00 -22.23
N GLY A 156 14.46 14.72 -21.58
CA GLY A 156 14.45 14.92 -20.15
C GLY A 156 13.91 13.69 -19.42
N GLY A 157 14.34 13.46 -18.21
CA GLY A 157 13.74 12.46 -17.34
C GLY A 157 12.40 12.93 -16.77
N GLY A 158 11.51 12.01 -16.39
CA GLY A 158 10.31 12.28 -15.65
C GLY A 158 10.59 12.75 -14.22
N THR A 159 9.65 13.47 -13.63
CA THR A 159 9.77 13.85 -12.21
C THR A 159 9.64 12.64 -11.31
N VAL A 160 10.21 12.78 -10.12
CA VAL A 160 10.14 11.79 -9.06
C VAL A 160 9.47 12.44 -7.86
N GLU A 161 8.31 11.91 -7.46
CA GLU A 161 7.57 12.36 -6.31
C GLU A 161 7.56 11.24 -5.26
N THR A 162 7.51 11.64 -3.95
CA THR A 162 7.44 10.71 -2.84
C THR A 162 6.36 11.13 -1.85
N LEU A 163 5.64 10.15 -1.33
CA LEU A 163 4.70 10.31 -0.22
C LEU A 163 5.13 9.40 0.93
N SER A 164 4.89 9.85 2.15
CA SER A 164 5.17 9.06 3.35
C SER A 164 3.93 9.04 4.26
N SER A 165 3.68 7.90 4.86
CA SER A 165 2.63 7.68 5.86
C SER A 165 1.23 8.10 5.37
N TYR A 166 0.92 7.85 4.10
CA TYR A 166 -0.42 8.08 3.57
C TYR A 166 -1.41 7.07 4.17
N SER A 167 -2.53 7.56 4.69
CA SER A 167 -3.58 6.69 5.25
C SER A 167 -4.43 6.11 4.13
N VAL A 168 -4.31 4.81 3.92
CA VAL A 168 -5.14 4.04 2.97
C VAL A 168 -6.35 3.51 3.73
N THR A 169 -7.54 3.86 3.27
CA THR A 169 -8.80 3.43 3.86
C THR A 169 -9.30 2.15 3.17
N GLU A 170 -9.73 1.20 3.95
CA GLU A 170 -10.32 -0.06 3.46
C GLU A 170 -11.48 0.16 2.50
N SER A 171 -11.68 -0.77 1.58
CA SER A 171 -12.77 -0.75 0.59
C SER A 171 -12.85 0.52 -0.26
N THR A 172 -11.77 1.33 -0.28
CA THR A 172 -11.66 2.55 -1.08
C THR A 172 -10.87 2.26 -2.36
N ASN A 173 -11.38 2.71 -3.49
CA ASN A 173 -10.73 2.56 -4.79
C ASN A 173 -9.67 3.65 -5.00
N TYR A 174 -8.42 3.26 -5.19
CA TYR A 174 -7.32 4.15 -5.53
C TYR A 174 -6.94 3.97 -6.99
N THR A 175 -7.19 5.02 -7.80
CA THR A 175 -6.78 5.02 -9.21
C THR A 175 -5.30 5.35 -9.32
N ILE A 176 -4.58 4.56 -10.13
CA ILE A 176 -3.14 4.69 -10.34
C ILE A 176 -2.88 4.73 -11.84
N ILE A 177 -2.10 5.73 -12.26
CA ILE A 177 -1.67 5.87 -13.65
C ILE A 177 -0.14 5.72 -13.65
N VAL A 178 0.38 4.91 -14.57
CA VAL A 178 1.80 4.82 -14.87
C VAL A 178 2.02 5.38 -16.26
N GLY A 179 2.78 6.46 -16.36
CA GLY A 179 2.99 7.18 -17.60
C GLY A 179 3.97 6.48 -18.51
N ASP A 180 3.68 6.43 -19.79
CA ASP A 180 4.57 5.91 -20.82
C ASP A 180 5.74 6.84 -21.10
N GLY A 181 6.86 6.28 -21.54
CA GLY A 181 7.97 7.04 -22.08
C GLY A 181 7.64 7.62 -23.47
N GLY A 182 8.22 8.77 -23.81
CA GLY A 182 8.10 9.34 -25.12
C GLY A 182 8.61 8.38 -26.21
N ALA A 183 7.77 8.06 -27.19
CA ALA A 183 8.13 7.15 -28.28
C ALA A 183 9.35 7.68 -29.07
N ALA A 184 10.20 6.78 -29.55
CA ALA A 184 11.32 7.10 -30.44
C ALA A 184 10.88 7.90 -31.66
N VAL A 185 11.74 8.79 -32.15
CA VAL A 185 11.41 9.67 -33.27
C VAL A 185 12.37 9.50 -34.46
N GLY A 186 11.88 9.83 -35.65
CA GLY A 186 12.67 9.82 -36.87
C GLY A 186 13.56 11.06 -37.02
N LEU A 187 14.27 11.11 -38.17
CA LEU A 187 15.33 12.05 -38.52
C LEU A 187 15.01 13.55 -38.38
N THR A 188 13.78 13.94 -38.54
CA THR A 188 13.37 15.36 -38.66
C THR A 188 12.38 15.78 -37.58
N SER A 189 12.27 15.01 -36.51
CA SER A 189 11.27 15.23 -35.46
C SER A 189 11.93 15.63 -34.13
N ASN A 190 11.28 16.53 -33.43
CA ASN A 190 11.57 16.71 -32.01
C ASN A 190 11.16 15.43 -31.27
N GLY A 191 11.81 15.14 -30.17
CA GLY A 191 11.39 14.08 -29.26
C GLY A 191 9.98 14.31 -28.72
N ASN A 192 9.32 13.22 -28.37
CA ASN A 192 8.02 13.20 -27.70
C ASN A 192 8.21 13.36 -26.18
N ASN A 193 7.29 14.03 -25.55
CA ASN A 193 7.24 14.05 -24.08
C ASN A 193 6.85 12.68 -23.55
N GLY A 194 7.30 12.37 -22.35
CA GLY A 194 6.76 11.27 -21.56
C GLY A 194 5.40 11.66 -20.94
N GLU A 195 4.70 10.68 -20.43
CA GLU A 195 3.40 10.84 -19.78
C GLU A 195 3.53 10.92 -18.26
N ASN A 196 2.48 11.42 -17.62
CA ASN A 196 2.46 11.58 -16.17
C ASN A 196 2.11 10.27 -15.46
N SER A 197 2.71 10.02 -14.30
CA SER A 197 2.29 8.98 -13.35
C SER A 197 1.58 9.60 -12.16
N SER A 198 0.60 8.89 -11.57
CA SER A 198 -0.11 9.43 -10.41
C SER A 198 -0.69 8.38 -9.49
N ILE A 199 -0.75 8.69 -8.18
CA ILE A 199 -1.46 7.97 -7.12
C ILE A 199 -1.75 8.93 -5.96
N PHE A 200 -2.78 8.68 -5.17
CA PHE A 200 -3.11 9.43 -3.94
C PHE A 200 -3.24 10.96 -4.16
N GLY A 201 -3.71 11.37 -5.34
CA GLY A 201 -3.82 12.79 -5.68
C GLY A 201 -2.49 13.47 -6.02
N THR A 202 -1.36 12.77 -5.98
CA THR A 202 -0.03 13.27 -6.35
C THR A 202 0.30 12.84 -7.78
N THR A 203 0.88 13.75 -8.54
CA THR A 203 1.26 13.52 -9.95
C THR A 203 2.74 13.80 -10.15
N ALA A 204 3.46 12.82 -10.68
CA ALA A 204 4.80 12.97 -11.23
C ALA A 204 4.70 13.26 -12.73
N LEU A 205 5.26 14.37 -13.16
CA LEU A 205 5.15 14.84 -14.55
C LEU A 205 6.11 14.08 -15.47
N GLY A 206 5.68 13.87 -16.71
CA GLY A 206 6.54 13.33 -17.75
C GLY A 206 7.65 14.29 -18.17
N GLY A 207 8.79 13.72 -18.59
CA GLY A 207 9.95 14.47 -19.09
C GLY A 207 9.70 15.05 -20.50
N GLY A 208 10.31 16.19 -20.80
CA GLY A 208 10.20 16.83 -22.10
C GLY A 208 11.02 16.11 -23.20
N GLY A 209 10.51 16.10 -24.42
CA GLY A 209 11.25 15.58 -25.58
C GLY A 209 12.45 16.43 -25.97
N GLY A 210 13.51 15.79 -26.45
CA GLY A 210 14.71 16.45 -26.95
C GLY A 210 14.47 17.21 -28.26
N GLY A 211 15.14 18.35 -28.46
CA GLY A 211 15.04 19.14 -29.67
C GLY A 211 15.70 18.48 -30.87
N ARG A 212 15.12 18.61 -32.07
CA ARG A 212 15.73 18.22 -33.33
C ARG A 212 16.67 19.29 -33.86
N LYS A 213 17.65 18.91 -34.68
CA LYS A 213 18.40 19.88 -35.50
C LYS A 213 17.90 19.92 -36.95
N GLY A 214 17.56 21.13 -37.44
CA GLY A 214 17.19 21.39 -38.84
C GLY A 214 18.38 21.66 -39.72
N THR A 215 18.16 21.76 -41.05
CA THR A 215 19.17 21.84 -42.15
C THR A 215 19.86 23.18 -42.30
N SER A 216 19.69 24.18 -41.46
CA SER A 216 20.24 25.54 -41.68
C SER A 216 21.11 26.00 -40.52
N GLY A 217 22.44 26.02 -40.78
CA GLY A 217 23.39 26.87 -40.07
C GLY A 217 24.01 26.27 -38.79
N ILE A 218 25.33 26.33 -38.77
CA ILE A 218 26.26 25.93 -37.73
C ILE A 218 26.15 26.91 -36.53
N THR A 219 25.07 27.01 -35.80
CA THR A 219 25.07 27.73 -34.52
C THR A 219 23.96 27.27 -33.63
N SER A 220 24.38 26.83 -32.49
CA SER A 220 23.61 26.38 -31.32
C SER A 220 23.00 24.98 -31.42
N GLY A 221 23.49 24.14 -30.53
CA GLY A 221 22.89 22.84 -30.23
C GLY A 221 21.44 22.98 -29.84
N THR A 222 20.69 21.95 -30.12
CA THR A 222 19.29 21.87 -29.74
C THR A 222 19.20 21.65 -28.25
N THR A 223 18.28 22.37 -27.63
CA THR A 223 18.00 22.22 -26.21
C THR A 223 17.57 20.79 -25.90
N GLY A 224 18.17 20.23 -24.88
CA GLY A 224 17.68 18.98 -24.29
C GLY A 224 16.28 19.16 -23.73
N GLY A 225 15.55 18.07 -23.61
CA GLY A 225 14.24 18.06 -22.95
C GLY A 225 14.40 18.57 -21.50
N THR A 226 13.49 19.43 -21.10
CA THR A 226 13.45 19.87 -19.71
C THR A 226 13.05 18.69 -18.83
N GLY A 227 13.88 18.37 -17.83
CA GLY A 227 13.43 17.55 -16.72
C GLY A 227 12.32 18.28 -15.95
N GLY A 228 11.43 17.55 -15.32
CA GLY A 228 10.36 18.11 -14.51
C GLY A 228 10.89 19.00 -13.39
N SER A 229 10.23 20.10 -13.16
CA SER A 229 10.63 21.12 -12.18
C SER A 229 10.03 20.81 -10.81
N ASN A 230 10.58 19.91 -10.06
CA ASN A 230 10.54 19.89 -8.60
C ASN A 230 11.26 18.65 -8.09
N GLN A 231 12.33 18.86 -7.37
CA GLN A 231 13.10 17.87 -6.60
C GLN A 231 13.63 16.62 -7.36
N GLY A 232 13.84 16.69 -8.62
CA GLY A 232 14.39 15.65 -9.44
C GLY A 232 14.34 16.07 -10.88
N ALA A 233 14.84 17.29 -11.18
CA ALA A 233 15.02 17.68 -12.57
C ALA A 233 15.75 16.54 -13.28
N GLY A 234 15.01 15.80 -14.10
CA GLY A 234 15.59 14.85 -15.00
C GLY A 234 16.69 15.55 -15.77
N GLY A 235 17.78 14.85 -16.04
CA GLY A 235 18.93 15.46 -16.67
C GLY A 235 18.55 16.20 -17.94
N GLU A 236 18.99 17.42 -18.08
CA GLU A 236 18.84 18.17 -19.34
C GLU A 236 19.53 17.40 -20.45
N GLY A 237 18.83 17.20 -21.56
CA GLY A 237 19.41 16.64 -22.75
C GLY A 237 20.54 17.55 -23.30
N ALA A 238 21.57 16.95 -23.80
CA ALA A 238 22.75 17.69 -24.26
C ALA A 238 22.47 18.45 -25.55
N ASN A 239 23.12 19.60 -25.67
CA ASN A 239 23.16 20.39 -26.91
C ASN A 239 24.15 19.74 -27.90
N GLY A 240 23.69 19.46 -29.12
CA GLY A 240 24.55 18.96 -30.21
C GLY A 240 25.50 20.05 -30.72
N SER A 241 26.67 20.19 -30.16
CA SER A 241 27.81 20.94 -30.66
C SER A 241 29.09 20.24 -30.19
N ALA A 242 30.26 20.62 -30.69
CA ALA A 242 31.55 19.99 -30.46
C ALA A 242 31.91 19.60 -29.00
N ASN A 243 31.06 19.86 -28.06
CA ASN A 243 31.09 19.38 -26.66
C ASN A 243 29.72 18.84 -26.26
N CYS A 244 29.48 17.57 -26.51
CA CYS A 244 28.25 16.92 -26.13
C CYS A 244 28.11 16.86 -24.62
N THR A 245 26.95 17.28 -24.09
CA THR A 245 26.71 17.24 -22.66
C THR A 245 26.05 15.91 -22.28
N ASN A 246 26.44 15.38 -21.17
CA ASN A 246 25.77 14.21 -20.57
C ASN A 246 24.39 14.59 -20.08
N GLY A 247 23.46 13.64 -20.07
CA GLY A 247 22.23 13.77 -19.35
C GLY A 247 22.49 13.97 -17.85
N GLY A 248 21.63 14.73 -17.19
CA GLY A 248 21.71 14.92 -15.73
C GLY A 248 21.26 13.65 -14.98
N SER A 249 21.81 13.47 -13.80
CA SER A 249 21.42 12.36 -12.94
C SER A 249 20.00 12.57 -12.39
N GLY A 250 19.25 11.51 -12.29
CA GLY A 250 17.97 11.48 -11.61
C GLY A 250 18.08 11.52 -10.08
N ILE A 251 17.00 11.23 -9.41
CA ILE A 251 16.90 11.22 -7.96
C ILE A 251 17.08 9.82 -7.39
N GLN A 252 17.79 9.74 -6.29
CA GLN A 252 17.99 8.51 -5.54
C GLN A 252 16.84 8.28 -4.55
N ASN A 253 16.31 7.05 -4.51
CA ASN A 253 15.30 6.63 -3.56
C ASN A 253 15.50 5.16 -3.19
N ASN A 254 15.17 4.78 -1.95
CA ASN A 254 15.38 3.45 -1.37
C ASN A 254 14.09 2.71 -0.99
N ILE A 255 12.95 3.08 -1.55
CA ILE A 255 11.66 2.46 -1.20
C ILE A 255 11.67 0.93 -1.37
N LEU A 256 12.45 0.42 -2.35
CA LEU A 256 12.66 -1.01 -2.61
C LEU A 256 13.72 -1.66 -1.71
N GLY A 257 14.18 -0.98 -0.67
CA GLY A 257 15.22 -1.48 0.23
C GLY A 257 16.66 -1.24 -0.25
N THR A 258 16.86 -0.92 -1.52
CA THR A 258 18.14 -0.56 -2.15
C THR A 258 18.02 0.82 -2.77
N ASN A 259 19.12 1.57 -2.77
CA ASN A 259 19.16 2.88 -3.40
C ASN A 259 19.22 2.76 -4.92
N TYR A 260 18.14 3.14 -5.60
CA TYR A 260 18.07 3.27 -7.05
C TYR A 260 17.97 4.73 -7.46
N TYR A 261 18.48 5.06 -8.68
CA TYR A 261 18.25 6.36 -9.30
C TYR A 261 17.07 6.28 -10.27
N TRP A 262 16.28 7.36 -10.35
CA TRP A 262 15.06 7.48 -11.13
C TRP A 262 15.04 8.79 -11.92
N GLY A 263 14.52 8.78 -13.14
CA GLY A 263 14.36 10.01 -13.92
C GLY A 263 15.65 10.63 -14.44
N GLY A 264 16.63 9.82 -14.78
CA GLY A 264 17.87 10.33 -15.41
C GLY A 264 17.65 10.86 -16.82
N GLY A 265 18.30 11.94 -17.22
CA GLY A 265 18.19 12.52 -18.56
C GLY A 265 18.98 11.77 -19.63
N GLY A 266 18.54 11.85 -20.89
CA GLY A 266 19.26 11.31 -22.04
C GLY A 266 20.51 12.12 -22.43
N GLY A 267 21.51 11.47 -22.98
CA GLY A 267 22.69 12.11 -23.54
C GLY A 267 22.44 12.75 -24.92
N GLY A 268 23.09 13.85 -25.23
CA GLY A 268 22.97 14.48 -26.54
C GLY A 268 23.76 13.76 -27.63
N GLY A 269 23.25 13.77 -28.86
CA GLY A 269 23.94 13.28 -30.02
C GLY A 269 25.13 14.19 -30.44
N GLU A 270 26.07 13.65 -31.21
CA GLU A 270 27.26 14.38 -31.72
C GLU A 270 27.34 14.34 -33.25
N HIS A 271 27.69 15.49 -33.81
CA HIS A 271 28.14 15.58 -35.21
C HIS A 271 29.40 16.44 -35.27
N ALA A 272 30.58 15.84 -35.28
CA ALA A 272 31.82 16.56 -35.43
C ALA A 272 32.88 15.76 -36.20
N ASP A 273 33.73 16.50 -36.92
CA ASP A 273 34.84 15.97 -37.69
C ASP A 273 35.97 15.52 -36.75
N GLY A 274 35.90 14.30 -36.26
CA GLY A 274 37.08 13.60 -35.79
C GLY A 274 37.32 13.43 -34.28
N VAL A 275 36.37 13.71 -33.40
CA VAL A 275 36.51 13.41 -31.96
C VAL A 275 35.19 12.85 -31.38
N ASP A 276 35.18 11.54 -31.06
CA ASP A 276 34.02 10.85 -30.51
C ASP A 276 33.70 11.34 -29.07
N ARG A 277 32.66 12.14 -28.92
CA ARG A 277 32.20 12.66 -27.63
C ARG A 277 30.67 12.75 -27.51
N SER A 278 29.96 11.70 -27.89
CA SER A 278 28.51 11.68 -27.62
C SER A 278 28.22 11.72 -26.12
N GLY A 279 27.15 12.41 -25.72
CA GLY A 279 26.73 12.54 -24.33
C GLY A 279 26.32 11.21 -23.74
N ARG A 280 26.69 10.96 -22.49
CA ARG A 280 26.22 9.81 -21.70
C ARG A 280 24.80 10.07 -21.17
N GLY A 281 24.03 9.06 -21.07
CA GLY A 281 22.80 9.10 -20.28
C GLY A 281 23.11 9.37 -18.80
N GLY A 282 22.20 10.04 -18.10
CA GLY A 282 22.27 10.27 -16.66
C GLY A 282 21.90 9.04 -15.85
N LEU A 283 22.36 8.96 -14.60
CA LEU A 283 21.94 7.94 -13.64
C LEU A 283 20.40 7.92 -13.49
N GLY A 284 19.78 6.74 -13.45
CA GLY A 284 18.34 6.58 -13.43
C GLY A 284 17.75 6.26 -14.82
N GLY A 285 18.46 5.48 -15.62
CA GLY A 285 17.97 4.90 -16.86
C GLY A 285 18.14 5.76 -18.10
N GLY A 286 18.89 6.85 -18.11
CA GLY A 286 19.06 7.71 -19.28
C GLY A 286 19.74 6.99 -20.46
N GLY A 287 19.22 7.17 -21.70
CA GLY A 287 19.79 6.64 -22.94
C GLY A 287 21.02 7.43 -23.41
N GLY A 288 22.00 6.77 -24.03
CA GLY A 288 23.21 7.40 -24.57
C GLY A 288 22.97 8.12 -25.90
N GLY A 289 23.63 9.27 -26.14
CA GLY A 289 23.58 9.97 -27.41
C GLY A 289 24.33 9.23 -28.52
N ALA A 290 23.93 9.44 -29.78
CA ALA A 290 24.59 8.87 -30.96
C ALA A 290 25.78 9.71 -31.41
N SER A 291 26.76 9.11 -32.15
CA SER A 291 27.88 9.79 -32.76
C SER A 291 27.98 9.50 -34.25
N SER A 292 28.18 10.53 -35.07
CA SER A 292 28.40 10.40 -36.52
C SER A 292 29.85 10.68 -36.95
N GLY A 293 30.82 10.78 -36.04
CA GLY A 293 32.23 10.99 -36.32
C GLY A 293 32.84 9.84 -37.11
N SER A 294 33.84 10.14 -37.93
CA SER A 294 34.51 9.19 -38.84
C SER A 294 35.58 8.33 -38.17
N ALA A 295 35.75 8.34 -36.87
CA ALA A 295 36.69 7.46 -36.17
C ALA A 295 36.08 6.11 -35.87
N PRO A 296 36.69 4.98 -36.33
CA PRO A 296 36.20 3.66 -35.94
C PRO A 296 36.72 3.39 -34.53
N GLY A 297 35.90 3.49 -33.59
CA GLY A 297 36.25 3.08 -32.26
C GLY A 297 35.62 3.94 -31.21
N ILE A 298 34.70 3.34 -30.55
CA ILE A 298 34.14 3.78 -29.28
C ILE A 298 33.23 4.99 -29.41
N GLY A 299 32.21 4.87 -30.27
CA GLY A 299 30.93 5.44 -29.95
C GLY A 299 30.44 4.75 -28.67
N SER A 300 31.12 4.99 -27.59
CA SER A 300 30.61 4.70 -26.30
C SER A 300 29.68 5.85 -25.94
N GLY A 301 28.49 5.91 -26.58
CA GLY A 301 27.34 6.22 -25.80
C GLY A 301 27.45 5.23 -24.65
N SER A 302 28.21 5.56 -23.65
CA SER A 302 28.23 4.77 -22.44
C SER A 302 26.76 4.68 -22.07
N VAL A 303 26.30 3.45 -22.05
CA VAL A 303 25.25 3.07 -21.18
C VAL A 303 25.14 4.17 -20.17
N GLY A 304 24.01 4.81 -20.03
CA GLY A 304 23.77 5.37 -18.72
C GLY A 304 24.19 4.21 -17.86
N LEU A 305 25.43 4.28 -17.40
CA LEU A 305 25.82 3.34 -16.40
C LEU A 305 24.78 3.59 -15.32
N GLY A 306 23.62 2.90 -15.52
CA GLY A 306 22.99 2.43 -14.37
C GLY A 306 24.16 1.83 -13.67
N ASP A 307 24.81 2.63 -12.86
CA ASP A 307 25.53 2.10 -11.77
C ASP A 307 24.74 0.86 -11.39
N THR A 308 25.32 -0.22 -11.03
CA THR A 308 24.69 -1.49 -10.64
C THR A 308 23.43 -1.36 -9.77
N ASN A 309 22.94 -0.18 -9.55
CA ASN A 309 21.83 0.32 -8.75
C ASN A 309 20.63 0.91 -9.54
N GLY A 310 20.58 0.84 -10.86
CA GLY A 310 19.36 1.13 -11.63
C GLY A 310 18.54 -0.14 -11.80
N ILE A 311 17.19 -0.06 -11.68
CA ILE A 311 16.31 -1.21 -11.96
C ILE A 311 16.51 -1.66 -13.41
N ASN A 312 16.61 -0.71 -14.35
CA ASN A 312 16.89 -0.96 -15.76
C ASN A 312 17.87 0.10 -16.30
N ASN A 313 18.77 -0.34 -17.14
CA ASN A 313 19.77 0.54 -17.76
C ASN A 313 19.27 1.05 -19.11
N GLY A 314 19.57 2.31 -19.42
CA GLY A 314 19.42 2.81 -20.78
C GLY A 314 20.39 2.14 -21.75
N SER A 315 20.04 2.10 -23.04
CA SER A 315 20.90 1.56 -24.08
C SER A 315 21.90 2.61 -24.62
N ASN A 316 22.96 2.14 -25.25
CA ASN A 316 23.93 2.99 -25.92
C ASN A 316 23.32 3.61 -27.19
N GLY A 317 23.74 4.83 -27.53
CA GLY A 317 23.54 5.36 -28.86
C GLY A 317 24.35 4.62 -29.91
N GLU A 318 23.94 4.70 -31.18
CA GLU A 318 24.67 4.11 -32.31
C GLU A 318 25.89 4.96 -32.68
N GLY A 319 26.98 4.30 -33.02
CA GLY A 319 28.20 4.91 -33.56
C GLY A 319 28.33 4.71 -35.08
N TRP A 320 29.18 5.53 -35.76
CA TRP A 320 29.51 5.34 -37.14
C TRP A 320 30.28 4.01 -37.36
N THR A 321 29.89 3.26 -38.40
CA THR A 321 30.61 2.06 -38.83
C THR A 321 31.06 2.24 -40.26
N SER A 322 32.22 1.66 -40.63
CA SER A 322 32.85 1.76 -41.97
C SER A 322 31.96 1.25 -43.11
N SER A 323 30.87 0.57 -42.83
CA SER A 323 29.86 0.12 -43.80
C SER A 323 28.85 1.19 -44.22
N ASN A 324 28.80 2.34 -43.52
CA ASN A 324 27.84 3.42 -43.73
C ASN A 324 28.48 4.68 -44.36
N SER A 325 29.17 4.52 -45.47
CA SER A 325 29.94 5.61 -46.15
C SER A 325 29.12 6.77 -46.73
N ALA A 326 27.79 6.77 -46.61
CA ALA A 326 26.89 7.82 -47.10
C ALA A 326 26.28 8.72 -45.99
N GLY A 327 26.87 8.74 -44.81
CA GLY A 327 26.37 9.45 -43.63
C GLY A 327 25.68 8.49 -42.67
N CYS A 328 26.17 8.44 -41.44
CA CYS A 328 25.63 7.56 -40.39
C CYS A 328 24.16 7.88 -40.11
N ALA A 329 23.30 6.86 -40.16
CA ALA A 329 21.98 6.90 -39.59
C ALA A 329 22.08 6.47 -38.12
N CYS A 330 22.79 7.23 -37.29
CA CYS A 330 23.11 6.84 -35.93
C CYS A 330 22.01 7.30 -34.99
N SER A 331 21.21 6.36 -34.51
CA SER A 331 20.13 6.63 -33.59
C SER A 331 20.60 6.74 -32.14
N GLY A 332 19.95 7.60 -31.38
CA GLY A 332 20.11 7.68 -29.93
C GLY A 332 19.65 6.41 -29.22
N GLY A 333 20.27 6.09 -28.10
CA GLY A 333 19.90 4.94 -27.26
C GLY A 333 18.57 5.16 -26.57
N ALA A 334 17.77 4.10 -26.42
CA ALA A 334 16.57 4.14 -25.61
C ALA A 334 16.93 4.24 -24.10
N ALA A 335 16.07 4.88 -23.34
CA ALA A 335 16.15 4.85 -21.88
C ALA A 335 15.70 3.49 -21.32
N GLY A 336 16.04 3.23 -20.06
CA GLY A 336 15.58 2.05 -19.33
C GLY A 336 14.07 2.12 -19.03
N GLU A 337 13.37 1.04 -19.27
CA GLU A 337 11.95 0.91 -18.90
C GLU A 337 11.78 1.00 -17.38
N ASN A 338 10.64 1.51 -16.93
CA ASN A 338 10.26 1.66 -15.51
C ASN A 338 11.24 2.52 -14.69
N THR A 339 11.92 3.46 -15.31
CA THR A 339 12.88 4.36 -14.63
C THR A 339 12.54 5.83 -14.76
N GLY A 340 11.65 6.17 -15.72
CA GLY A 340 11.40 7.54 -16.12
C GLY A 340 12.59 8.19 -16.84
N GLY A 341 13.55 7.41 -17.32
CA GLY A 341 14.74 7.95 -17.98
C GLY A 341 14.44 8.60 -19.33
N GLY A 342 15.20 9.65 -19.71
CA GLY A 342 15.14 10.29 -21.01
C GLY A 342 15.95 9.55 -22.08
N GLY A 343 15.45 9.49 -23.33
CA GLY A 343 16.11 8.86 -24.47
C GLY A 343 17.24 9.71 -25.04
N GLY A 344 18.27 9.09 -25.64
CA GLY A 344 19.42 9.76 -26.24
C GLY A 344 19.11 10.46 -27.56
N GLY A 345 19.80 11.54 -27.87
CA GLY A 345 19.72 12.27 -29.15
C GLY A 345 20.37 11.53 -30.31
N GLY A 346 19.78 11.63 -31.51
CA GLY A 346 20.34 11.07 -32.75
C GLY A 346 21.48 11.89 -33.34
N ALA A 347 22.26 11.31 -34.26
CA ALA A 347 23.36 11.99 -34.94
C ALA A 347 23.38 11.70 -36.44
N GLY A 348 23.93 12.61 -37.24
CA GLY A 348 24.09 12.45 -38.69
C GLY A 348 22.76 12.41 -39.42
N ARG A 349 22.18 11.24 -39.56
CA ARG A 349 20.82 10.96 -40.11
C ARG A 349 20.08 9.97 -39.23
N GLY A 350 20.32 10.03 -37.92
CA GLY A 350 19.70 9.12 -36.93
C GLY A 350 18.51 9.72 -36.23
N GLY A 351 17.60 8.85 -35.79
CA GLY A 351 16.46 9.21 -34.95
C GLY A 351 16.87 9.36 -33.47
N GLY A 352 16.01 9.97 -32.68
CA GLY A 352 16.15 10.00 -31.22
C GLY A 352 15.63 8.71 -30.59
N GLY A 353 16.29 8.26 -29.52
CA GLY A 353 15.92 7.09 -28.74
C GLY A 353 14.65 7.32 -27.91
N ALA A 354 13.91 6.27 -27.62
CA ALA A 354 12.73 6.33 -26.79
C ALA A 354 13.06 6.75 -25.34
N GLY A 355 12.15 7.44 -24.68
CA GLY A 355 12.16 7.61 -23.24
C GLY A 355 11.70 6.32 -22.54
N GLY A 356 12.08 6.12 -21.30
CA GLY A 356 11.66 5.01 -20.48
C GLY A 356 10.32 5.30 -19.83
N SER A 357 9.47 4.27 -19.67
CA SER A 357 8.23 4.39 -18.90
C SER A 357 8.51 4.81 -17.46
N GLY A 358 7.51 5.40 -16.82
CA GLY A 358 7.49 5.65 -15.39
C GLY A 358 7.24 4.37 -14.59
N ILE A 359 7.07 4.54 -13.30
CA ILE A 359 6.71 3.48 -12.36
C ILE A 359 5.99 4.11 -11.17
N VAL A 360 5.06 3.36 -10.57
CA VAL A 360 4.52 3.68 -9.26
C VAL A 360 4.87 2.52 -8.31
N VAL A 361 5.50 2.83 -7.21
CA VAL A 361 5.81 1.86 -6.14
C VAL A 361 5.05 2.27 -4.90
N VAL A 362 4.29 1.34 -4.32
CA VAL A 362 3.60 1.52 -3.04
C VAL A 362 4.18 0.51 -2.05
N LYS A 363 4.74 1.00 -0.96
CA LYS A 363 5.18 0.20 0.17
C LYS A 363 4.24 0.46 1.33
N TYR A 364 3.49 -0.54 1.76
CA TYR A 364 2.46 -0.35 2.76
C TYR A 364 2.48 -1.43 3.85
N GLN A 365 1.85 -1.12 4.96
CA GLN A 365 1.68 -2.00 6.09
C GLN A 365 0.20 -1.99 6.47
N VAL A 366 -0.39 -3.18 6.53
CA VAL A 366 -1.78 -3.37 6.93
C VAL A 366 -1.92 -3.05 8.41
N ALA A 367 -2.91 -2.24 8.74
CA ALA A 367 -3.24 -1.85 10.10
C ALA A 367 -4.13 -2.93 10.75
N THR A 368 -3.68 -3.49 11.85
CA THR A 368 -4.45 -4.44 12.64
C THR A 368 -4.80 -3.79 13.98
N PRO A 369 -6.08 -3.59 14.31
CA PRO A 369 -6.47 -3.10 15.61
C PRO A 369 -5.89 -3.99 16.71
N THR A 370 -5.35 -3.39 17.75
CA THR A 370 -5.02 -4.07 19.00
C THR A 370 -6.07 -3.71 20.04
N TYR A 371 -6.46 -4.68 20.83
CA TYR A 371 -7.51 -4.52 21.84
C TYR A 371 -6.90 -4.51 23.24
N ALA A 372 -7.55 -3.83 24.15
CA ALA A 372 -7.18 -3.89 25.56
C ALA A 372 -7.66 -5.24 26.15
N GLU A 373 -6.84 -5.84 27.00
CA GLU A 373 -7.24 -7.05 27.74
C GLU A 373 -8.08 -6.65 28.95
N HIS A 374 -9.40 -6.70 28.84
CA HIS A 374 -10.32 -6.47 29.95
C HIS A 374 -11.11 -7.74 30.28
N ASN A 375 -11.52 -7.86 31.54
CA ASN A 375 -12.27 -9.01 32.03
C ASN A 375 -13.76 -8.66 32.19
N LEU A 376 -14.63 -9.58 31.82
CA LEU A 376 -16.07 -9.49 32.05
C LEU A 376 -16.49 -10.58 33.04
N THR A 377 -16.98 -10.15 34.20
CA THR A 377 -17.54 -11.05 35.21
C THR A 377 -19.05 -10.84 35.32
N ILE A 378 -19.82 -11.89 35.13
CA ILE A 378 -21.29 -11.90 35.25
C ILE A 378 -21.69 -12.82 36.39
N ASN A 379 -22.40 -12.27 37.37
CA ASN A 379 -22.89 -13.02 38.52
C ASN A 379 -24.42 -12.78 38.71
N THR A 380 -25.20 -13.76 38.38
CA THR A 380 -26.69 -13.66 38.37
C THR A 380 -27.39 -14.35 39.54
N GLY A 381 -26.67 -15.12 40.36
CA GLY A 381 -27.35 -15.96 41.33
C GLY A 381 -28.29 -16.93 40.63
N ALA A 382 -29.61 -16.81 40.85
CA ALA A 382 -30.61 -17.67 40.23
C ALA A 382 -31.08 -17.23 38.83
N GLY A 383 -30.65 -16.05 38.39
CA GLY A 383 -30.99 -15.56 37.04
C GLY A 383 -30.18 -16.25 35.94
N THR A 384 -30.67 -16.17 34.72
CA THR A 384 -29.96 -16.67 33.52
C THR A 384 -28.86 -15.72 33.08
N VAL A 385 -27.91 -16.22 32.28
CA VAL A 385 -26.94 -15.48 31.52
C VAL A 385 -27.10 -15.88 30.06
N ASP A 386 -27.50 -14.94 29.22
CA ASP A 386 -27.77 -15.18 27.79
C ASP A 386 -26.91 -14.24 26.96
N LEU A 387 -25.90 -14.78 26.28
CA LEU A 387 -25.03 -14.05 25.36
C LEU A 387 -25.35 -14.48 23.92
N ASN A 388 -26.16 -13.67 23.24
CA ASN A 388 -26.69 -13.98 21.91
C ASN A 388 -25.77 -13.46 20.80
N GLY A 389 -25.08 -12.33 21.03
CA GLY A 389 -24.05 -11.78 20.15
C GLY A 389 -22.68 -12.42 20.38
N ASP A 390 -21.74 -12.17 19.47
CA ASP A 390 -20.38 -12.70 19.53
C ASP A 390 -19.58 -12.04 20.66
N VAL A 391 -18.64 -12.78 21.25
CA VAL A 391 -17.75 -12.32 22.33
C VAL A 391 -16.30 -12.39 21.85
N ALA A 392 -15.65 -11.24 21.75
CA ALA A 392 -14.28 -11.15 21.23
C ALA A 392 -13.39 -10.27 22.12
N ASN A 393 -12.09 -10.56 22.10
CA ASN A 393 -11.04 -9.75 22.74
C ASN A 393 -11.22 -9.57 24.26
N ILE A 394 -12.04 -10.39 24.90
CA ILE A 394 -12.19 -10.44 26.37
C ILE A 394 -11.08 -11.31 26.94
N GLY A 395 -10.28 -10.81 27.89
CA GLY A 395 -9.22 -11.57 28.54
C GLY A 395 -9.78 -12.77 29.30
N THR A 396 -10.73 -12.52 30.23
CA THR A 396 -11.48 -13.58 30.95
C THR A 396 -12.98 -13.28 30.94
N LEU A 397 -13.77 -14.22 30.46
CA LEU A 397 -15.22 -14.26 30.63
C LEU A 397 -15.55 -15.18 31.80
N SER A 398 -16.01 -14.62 32.91
CA SER A 398 -16.42 -15.39 34.11
C SER A 398 -17.92 -15.37 34.27
N VAL A 399 -18.55 -16.52 34.25
CA VAL A 399 -20.00 -16.67 34.41
C VAL A 399 -20.31 -17.47 35.69
N THR A 400 -20.98 -16.84 36.65
CA THR A 400 -21.46 -17.45 37.89
C THR A 400 -22.97 -17.43 37.91
N THR A 401 -23.61 -18.60 37.87
CA THR A 401 -25.04 -18.76 37.88
C THR A 401 -25.44 -20.03 38.65
N THR A 402 -26.61 -20.01 39.28
CA THR A 402 -27.28 -21.20 39.82
C THR A 402 -28.48 -21.63 38.95
N SER A 403 -28.81 -20.89 37.89
CA SER A 403 -29.84 -21.24 36.90
C SER A 403 -29.40 -22.44 36.07
N SER A 404 -30.42 -23.26 35.64
CA SER A 404 -30.21 -24.37 34.69
C SER A 404 -30.30 -23.95 33.22
N ASP A 405 -30.67 -22.71 32.91
CA ASP A 405 -31.13 -22.28 31.60
C ASP A 405 -30.25 -21.16 31.00
N SER A 406 -28.98 -21.02 31.43
CA SER A 406 -28.05 -20.05 30.87
C SER A 406 -27.43 -20.57 29.56
N ASP A 407 -27.30 -19.69 28.55
CA ASP A 407 -26.75 -20.03 27.24
C ASP A 407 -25.78 -18.94 26.70
N ILE A 408 -24.76 -19.40 25.99
CA ILE A 408 -23.94 -18.57 25.11
C ILE A 408 -24.11 -19.14 23.70
N SER A 409 -24.90 -18.46 22.88
CA SER A 409 -25.18 -18.85 21.50
C SER A 409 -24.28 -18.12 20.51
N GLY A 410 -23.74 -16.96 20.87
CA GLY A 410 -22.73 -16.25 20.10
C GLY A 410 -21.38 -16.98 20.08
N ILE A 411 -20.51 -16.59 19.17
CA ILE A 411 -19.17 -17.15 19.03
C ILE A 411 -18.22 -16.48 20.03
N ILE A 412 -17.60 -17.26 20.89
CA ILE A 412 -16.47 -16.79 21.70
C ILE A 412 -15.20 -16.98 20.87
N SER A 413 -14.43 -15.90 20.70
CA SER A 413 -13.23 -15.90 19.86
C SER A 413 -12.02 -15.31 20.59
N THR A 414 -10.88 -15.22 19.90
CA THR A 414 -9.61 -14.72 20.38
C THR A 414 -8.99 -15.59 21.51
N ASP A 415 -8.20 -15.04 22.40
CA ASP A 415 -7.52 -15.74 23.51
C ASP A 415 -8.33 -15.75 24.82
N THR A 416 -9.64 -15.56 24.72
CA THR A 416 -10.57 -15.52 25.86
C THR A 416 -10.45 -16.77 26.75
N ILE A 417 -10.28 -16.57 28.05
CA ILE A 417 -10.40 -17.62 29.07
C ILE A 417 -11.86 -17.68 29.53
N LEU A 418 -12.49 -18.84 29.37
CA LEU A 418 -13.86 -19.04 29.87
C LEU A 418 -13.83 -19.67 31.27
N THR A 419 -14.50 -19.05 32.24
CA THR A 419 -14.66 -19.58 33.59
C THR A 419 -16.14 -19.74 33.93
N LYS A 420 -16.59 -20.97 34.22
CA LYS A 420 -17.92 -21.30 34.72
C LYS A 420 -17.87 -21.57 36.22
N ALA A 421 -18.68 -20.86 36.98
CA ALA A 421 -18.85 -21.05 38.41
C ALA A 421 -20.36 -21.08 38.80
N GLY A 422 -20.64 -21.35 40.08
CA GLY A 422 -22.02 -21.57 40.57
C GLY A 422 -22.59 -22.93 40.17
N SER A 423 -23.61 -23.41 40.91
CA SER A 423 -24.13 -24.77 40.78
C SER A 423 -25.05 -25.00 39.57
N GLY A 424 -25.37 -23.96 38.80
CA GLY A 424 -26.24 -24.04 37.63
C GLY A 424 -25.56 -24.62 36.40
N THR A 425 -26.30 -24.64 35.31
CA THR A 425 -25.82 -25.05 33.98
C THR A 425 -25.56 -23.84 33.11
N LEU A 426 -24.45 -23.85 32.43
CA LEU A 426 -24.17 -22.94 31.30
C LEU A 426 -24.06 -23.78 30.04
N THR A 427 -24.86 -23.48 29.03
CA THR A 427 -24.82 -24.13 27.74
C THR A 427 -23.96 -23.32 26.77
N LEU A 428 -23.09 -23.97 26.00
CA LEU A 428 -22.41 -23.39 24.86
C LEU A 428 -23.02 -23.97 23.59
N SER A 429 -23.75 -23.14 22.85
CA SER A 429 -24.37 -23.51 21.58
C SER A 429 -23.75 -22.86 20.35
N GLY A 430 -22.78 -21.92 20.52
CA GLY A 430 -21.98 -21.35 19.46
C GLY A 430 -20.78 -22.23 19.06
N THR A 431 -20.37 -22.16 17.79
CA THR A 431 -19.13 -22.77 17.28
C THR A 431 -17.95 -21.85 17.61
N ASN A 432 -17.30 -22.09 18.74
CA ASN A 432 -16.31 -21.20 19.31
C ASN A 432 -14.91 -21.38 18.70
N THR A 433 -14.14 -20.30 18.69
CA THR A 433 -12.77 -20.28 18.15
C THR A 433 -11.73 -19.77 19.15
N TYR A 434 -12.10 -19.56 20.42
CA TYR A 434 -11.17 -19.06 21.42
C TYR A 434 -10.01 -20.03 21.66
N THR A 435 -8.86 -19.46 22.01
CA THR A 435 -7.62 -20.21 22.27
C THR A 435 -7.27 -20.31 23.75
N GLY A 436 -7.94 -19.56 24.62
CA GLY A 436 -7.78 -19.61 26.06
C GLY A 436 -8.35 -20.89 26.69
N SER A 437 -8.05 -21.12 27.97
CA SER A 437 -8.53 -22.30 28.70
C SER A 437 -9.99 -22.18 29.08
N THR A 438 -10.68 -23.34 29.20
CA THR A 438 -12.01 -23.44 29.79
C THR A 438 -11.90 -23.98 31.22
N ASN A 439 -12.34 -23.20 32.21
CA ASN A 439 -12.28 -23.56 33.62
C ASN A 439 -13.70 -23.79 34.16
N ILE A 440 -14.00 -25.02 34.61
CA ILE A 440 -15.26 -25.37 35.24
C ILE A 440 -15.02 -25.53 36.74
N ASN A 441 -15.34 -24.47 37.48
CA ASN A 441 -15.08 -24.40 38.92
C ASN A 441 -16.24 -25.01 39.76
N ALA A 442 -17.47 -24.94 39.25
CA ALA A 442 -18.64 -25.55 39.87
C ALA A 442 -19.82 -25.67 38.88
N GLY A 443 -20.75 -26.62 39.13
CA GLY A 443 -21.91 -26.83 38.33
C GLY A 443 -21.67 -27.58 37.03
N THR A 444 -22.42 -27.25 35.99
CA THR A 444 -22.40 -27.96 34.71
C THR A 444 -22.07 -27.01 33.56
N LEU A 445 -21.18 -27.42 32.70
CA LEU A 445 -21.01 -26.82 31.37
C LEU A 445 -21.54 -27.79 30.33
N ALA A 446 -22.60 -27.42 29.65
CA ALA A 446 -23.21 -28.21 28.57
C ALA A 446 -22.71 -27.72 27.21
N VAL A 447 -22.39 -28.64 26.30
CA VAL A 447 -21.95 -28.33 24.94
C VAL A 447 -22.89 -29.02 23.95
N THR A 448 -23.41 -28.29 22.98
CA THR A 448 -24.45 -28.76 22.07
C THR A 448 -24.03 -28.88 20.62
N VAL A 449 -22.86 -28.29 20.29
CA VAL A 449 -22.28 -28.28 18.94
C VAL A 449 -20.82 -28.72 18.96
N ASN A 450 -20.29 -29.11 17.80
CA ASN A 450 -18.86 -29.32 17.65
C ASN A 450 -18.13 -27.99 17.84
N ASP A 451 -16.90 -28.06 18.33
CA ASP A 451 -16.02 -26.90 18.58
C ASP A 451 -16.58 -25.89 19.60
N ALA A 452 -17.60 -26.26 20.41
CA ALA A 452 -18.15 -25.41 21.47
C ALA A 452 -17.10 -25.00 22.52
N LEU A 453 -16.03 -25.78 22.71
CA LEU A 453 -14.95 -25.52 23.66
C LEU A 453 -13.75 -24.78 23.01
N GLY A 454 -13.96 -24.11 21.89
CA GLY A 454 -12.90 -23.39 21.17
C GLY A 454 -11.92 -24.32 20.48
N THR A 455 -10.70 -23.82 20.29
CA THR A 455 -9.62 -24.59 19.63
C THR A 455 -8.96 -25.55 20.63
N ASN A 456 -8.07 -26.41 20.13
CA ASN A 456 -7.26 -27.30 20.98
C ASN A 456 -5.97 -26.62 21.50
N ALA A 457 -5.85 -25.30 21.43
CA ALA A 457 -4.65 -24.57 21.85
C ALA A 457 -4.45 -24.60 23.38
N ALA A 458 -5.57 -24.56 24.16
CA ALA A 458 -5.55 -24.73 25.61
C ALA A 458 -6.58 -25.79 26.03
N GLY A 459 -6.42 -26.34 27.24
CA GLY A 459 -7.26 -27.43 27.71
C GLY A 459 -8.46 -26.95 28.54
N THR A 460 -9.35 -27.93 28.86
CA THR A 460 -10.44 -27.75 29.84
C THR A 460 -10.01 -28.26 31.20
N VAL A 461 -10.15 -27.43 32.21
CA VAL A 461 -9.87 -27.76 33.62
C VAL A 461 -11.20 -27.89 34.37
N ILE A 462 -11.41 -29.03 35.01
CA ILE A 462 -12.63 -29.31 35.79
C ILE A 462 -12.21 -29.45 37.26
N ALA A 463 -12.75 -28.59 38.12
CA ALA A 463 -12.50 -28.65 39.53
C ALA A 463 -13.18 -29.90 40.17
N SER A 464 -12.63 -30.37 41.28
CA SER A 464 -13.25 -31.50 42.02
C SER A 464 -14.65 -31.14 42.52
N GLY A 465 -15.65 -31.84 42.04
CA GLY A 465 -17.07 -31.64 42.40
C GLY A 465 -17.84 -30.70 41.46
N ALA A 466 -17.24 -30.32 40.35
CA ALA A 466 -17.94 -29.63 39.27
C ALA A 466 -18.62 -30.63 38.35
#